data_18a9ca0682e77b6222b06997c2e69607
#
_entry.id   18a9ca0682e77b6222b06997c2e69607
#
_cell.length_a   1.000
_cell.length_b   1.000
_cell.length_c   1.000
_cell.angle_alpha   90.00
_cell.angle_beta   90.00
_cell.angle_gamma   90.00
#
_symmetry.space_group_name_H-M   'P 1'
#
loop_
_entity.id
_entity.type
_entity.pdbx_description
1 polymer ?
#
loop_
_entity_poly.entity_id
_entity_poly.type
_entity_poly.pdbx_seq_one_letter_code
_entity_poly.pdbx_strand_id
1 'polypeptide(L)'
;MTKGKKILAHAVLILASFLSVFPLYYMLCGATNTSIDIVRGKLIPGTYLVENFKSLVANQNLGLAMANSFRNAILMTLITLLVCSIAGYGFEIYHDKAKDSLMSVLLLAMMLPFVAIMIPLFKMMSHWGLVNSWAAFVLPSISTPFMIMLFRQASRSFPNDIIEAARLDGLSELGIFFRMFVPIMRSTYGAAMTVTFMNAWNSYLWPKIVFQSNASITMPMLVANLKSGYSVDYGMLMLGVLICTLPTAIIFLCLQKSFANGITGAVK
;
A
#
# COMPACT_ATOMS: atom_id res chain seq x y z
N MET A 1 36.06 8.82 9.70
CA MET A 1 35.99 7.37 10.05
C MET A 1 37.31 6.69 9.75
N THR A 2 37.86 5.94 10.69
CA THR A 2 39.07 5.11 10.48
C THR A 2 38.80 3.99 9.47
N LYS A 3 39.85 3.51 8.75
CA LYS A 3 39.71 2.41 7.77
C LYS A 3 38.95 1.21 8.34
N GLY A 4 39.21 0.80 9.58
CA GLY A 4 38.52 -0.30 10.24
C GLY A 4 37.02 -0.09 10.42
N LYS A 5 36.58 1.13 10.80
CA LYS A 5 35.14 1.45 10.91
C LYS A 5 34.42 1.42 9.54
N LYS A 6 35.10 1.80 8.45
CA LYS A 6 34.55 1.69 7.11
C LYS A 6 34.35 0.24 6.68
N ILE A 7 35.36 -0.62 6.90
CA ILE A 7 35.31 -2.05 6.58
C ILE A 7 34.16 -2.72 7.37
N LEU A 8 34.07 -2.46 8.67
CA LEU A 8 32.98 -3.00 9.50
C LEU A 8 31.60 -2.54 9.00
N ALA A 9 31.45 -1.25 8.68
CA ALA A 9 30.19 -0.73 8.16
C ALA A 9 29.80 -1.41 6.82
N HIS A 10 30.76 -1.62 5.89
CA HIS A 10 30.48 -2.33 4.63
C HIS A 10 30.12 -3.80 4.88
N ALA A 11 30.81 -4.49 5.79
CA ALA A 11 30.50 -5.88 6.13
C ALA A 11 29.08 -6.02 6.69
N VAL A 12 28.68 -5.12 7.61
CA VAL A 12 27.31 -5.10 8.15
C VAL A 12 26.27 -4.81 7.06
N LEU A 13 26.54 -3.84 6.18
CA LEU A 13 25.63 -3.51 5.06
C LEU A 13 25.49 -4.66 4.07
N ILE A 14 26.58 -5.36 3.73
CA ILE A 14 26.55 -6.53 2.82
C ILE A 14 25.72 -7.66 3.46
N LEU A 15 25.96 -7.96 4.75
CA LEU A 15 25.21 -8.97 5.47
C LEU A 15 23.71 -8.64 5.53
N ALA A 16 23.38 -7.39 5.88
CA ALA A 16 21.99 -6.91 5.92
C ALA A 16 21.33 -6.99 4.53
N SER A 17 22.05 -6.60 3.48
CA SER A 17 21.55 -6.71 2.09
C SER A 17 21.29 -8.15 1.69
N PHE A 18 22.21 -9.06 2.02
CA PHE A 18 22.05 -10.48 1.73
C PHE A 18 20.82 -11.05 2.45
N LEU A 19 20.67 -10.79 3.75
CA LEU A 19 19.52 -11.24 4.53
C LEU A 19 18.20 -10.67 4.01
N SER A 20 18.21 -9.44 3.52
CA SER A 20 17.00 -8.79 2.96
C SER A 20 16.60 -9.34 1.59
N VAL A 21 17.56 -9.72 0.74
CA VAL A 21 17.32 -10.24 -0.60
C VAL A 21 17.04 -11.74 -0.60
N PHE A 22 17.56 -12.48 0.40
CA PHE A 22 17.44 -13.94 0.49
C PHE A 22 15.98 -14.45 0.41
N PRO A 23 14.97 -13.89 1.10
CA PRO A 23 13.59 -14.35 0.97
C PRO A 23 13.05 -14.23 -0.45
N LEU A 24 13.38 -13.14 -1.17
CA LEU A 24 12.97 -12.96 -2.56
C LEU A 24 13.63 -13.97 -3.48
N TYR A 25 14.94 -14.22 -3.28
CA TYR A 25 15.66 -15.26 -4.00
C TYR A 25 15.05 -16.64 -3.74
N TYR A 26 14.72 -16.97 -2.48
CA TYR A 26 14.09 -18.23 -2.12
C TYR A 26 12.72 -18.41 -2.79
N MET A 27 11.92 -17.36 -2.87
CA MET A 27 10.64 -17.39 -3.59
C MET A 27 10.83 -17.64 -5.08
N LEU A 28 11.82 -17.00 -5.71
CA LEU A 28 12.16 -17.24 -7.12
C LEU A 28 12.58 -18.69 -7.37
N CYS A 29 13.48 -19.22 -6.53
CA CYS A 29 13.88 -20.64 -6.60
C CYS A 29 12.68 -21.56 -6.40
N GLY A 30 11.85 -21.31 -5.38
CA GLY A 30 10.67 -22.12 -5.10
C GLY A 30 9.66 -22.13 -6.24
N ALA A 31 9.42 -20.97 -6.88
CA ALA A 31 8.52 -20.87 -8.04
C ALA A 31 8.95 -21.74 -9.24
N THR A 32 10.23 -22.10 -9.32
CA THR A 32 10.81 -22.92 -10.40
C THR A 32 11.04 -24.39 -10.02
N ASN A 33 10.74 -24.79 -8.79
CA ASN A 33 10.98 -26.13 -8.27
C ASN A 33 9.68 -26.88 -7.97
N THR A 34 9.78 -28.20 -7.76
CA THR A 34 8.69 -29.04 -7.27
C THR A 34 8.45 -28.82 -5.78
N SER A 35 7.26 -29.18 -5.28
CA SER A 35 6.97 -29.16 -3.84
C SER A 35 7.97 -29.97 -3.01
N ILE A 36 8.42 -31.12 -3.53
CA ILE A 36 9.41 -31.98 -2.86
C ILE A 36 10.78 -31.29 -2.75
N ASP A 37 11.23 -30.65 -3.83
CA ASP A 37 12.51 -29.92 -3.85
C ASP A 37 12.50 -28.75 -2.85
N ILE A 38 11.36 -28.04 -2.75
CA ILE A 38 11.18 -26.92 -1.81
C ILE A 38 11.25 -27.38 -0.36
N VAL A 39 10.53 -28.47 -0.04
CA VAL A 39 10.54 -29.05 1.31
C VAL A 39 11.94 -29.57 1.69
N ARG A 40 12.71 -30.06 0.72
CA ARG A 40 14.12 -30.45 0.91
C ARG A 40 15.08 -29.26 1.03
N GLY A 41 14.61 -28.03 0.89
CA GLY A 41 15.44 -26.82 1.03
C GLY A 41 16.34 -26.54 -0.18
N LYS A 42 15.98 -26.99 -1.38
CA LYS A 42 16.75 -26.73 -2.61
C LYS A 42 16.76 -25.23 -2.94
N LEU A 43 17.95 -24.65 -2.98
CA LEU A 43 18.18 -23.23 -3.24
C LEU A 43 18.63 -22.90 -4.68
N ILE A 44 18.59 -23.88 -5.57
CA ILE A 44 18.96 -23.70 -6.99
C ILE A 44 17.68 -23.69 -7.81
N PRO A 45 17.51 -22.74 -8.76
CA PRO A 45 16.37 -22.73 -9.66
C PRO A 45 16.20 -24.04 -10.42
N GLY A 46 14.97 -24.50 -10.56
CA GLY A 46 14.60 -25.69 -11.31
C GLY A 46 13.94 -25.35 -12.66
N THR A 47 13.22 -26.30 -13.23
CA THR A 47 12.59 -26.20 -14.56
C THR A 47 11.05 -26.23 -14.50
N TYR A 48 10.44 -26.24 -13.30
CA TYR A 48 9.02 -26.44 -13.09
C TYR A 48 8.17 -25.15 -13.15
N LEU A 49 8.74 -24.02 -13.57
CA LEU A 49 8.02 -22.73 -13.62
C LEU A 49 6.74 -22.80 -14.46
N VAL A 50 6.81 -23.45 -15.63
CA VAL A 50 5.68 -23.54 -16.56
C VAL A 50 4.59 -24.45 -16.00
N GLU A 51 4.97 -25.57 -15.40
CA GLU A 51 4.04 -26.51 -14.76
C GLU A 51 3.35 -25.87 -13.55
N ASN A 52 4.09 -25.20 -12.69
CA ASN A 52 3.55 -24.46 -11.55
C ASN A 52 2.59 -23.37 -12.02
N PHE A 53 2.90 -22.66 -13.10
CA PHE A 53 2.01 -21.65 -13.68
C PHE A 53 0.73 -22.25 -14.25
N LYS A 54 0.82 -23.36 -15.01
CA LYS A 54 -0.36 -24.07 -15.51
C LYS A 54 -1.24 -24.56 -14.37
N SER A 55 -0.65 -25.12 -13.32
CA SER A 55 -1.37 -25.57 -12.13
C SER A 55 -2.06 -24.40 -11.42
N LEU A 56 -1.38 -23.25 -11.29
CA LEU A 56 -1.94 -22.06 -10.66
C LEU A 56 -3.16 -21.54 -11.42
N VAL A 57 -3.08 -21.42 -12.74
CA VAL A 57 -4.18 -20.91 -13.58
C VAL A 57 -5.33 -21.93 -13.68
N ALA A 58 -5.04 -23.24 -13.68
CA ALA A 58 -6.06 -24.28 -13.69
C ALA A 58 -6.87 -24.33 -12.38
N ASN A 59 -6.24 -24.08 -11.24
CA ASN A 59 -6.86 -24.17 -9.92
C ASN A 59 -7.42 -22.86 -9.38
N GLN A 60 -6.95 -21.71 -9.90
CA GLN A 60 -7.30 -20.38 -9.40
C GLN A 60 -7.56 -19.40 -10.54
N ASN A 61 -8.54 -18.54 -10.34
CA ASN A 61 -8.78 -17.44 -11.31
C ASN A 61 -7.80 -16.29 -11.06
N LEU A 62 -6.53 -16.50 -11.48
CA LEU A 62 -5.44 -15.55 -11.30
C LEU A 62 -5.75 -14.19 -11.95
N GLY A 63 -6.30 -14.19 -13.18
CA GLY A 63 -6.63 -12.97 -13.90
C GLY A 63 -7.66 -12.11 -13.18
N LEU A 64 -8.72 -12.73 -12.66
CA LEU A 64 -9.74 -12.05 -11.88
C LEU A 64 -9.19 -11.47 -10.57
N ALA A 65 -8.41 -12.25 -9.82
CA ALA A 65 -7.80 -11.81 -8.57
C ALA A 65 -6.84 -10.63 -8.80
N MET A 66 -6.06 -10.67 -9.87
CA MET A 66 -5.16 -9.59 -10.28
C MET A 66 -5.95 -8.33 -10.64
N ALA A 67 -6.97 -8.43 -11.49
CA ALA A 67 -7.82 -7.32 -11.91
C ALA A 67 -8.53 -6.67 -10.71
N ASN A 68 -9.10 -7.48 -9.80
CA ASN A 68 -9.74 -6.98 -8.58
C ASN A 68 -8.75 -6.25 -7.67
N SER A 69 -7.56 -6.83 -7.47
CA SER A 69 -6.53 -6.20 -6.63
C SER A 69 -6.06 -4.87 -7.20
N PHE A 70 -5.78 -4.80 -8.50
CA PHE A 70 -5.41 -3.53 -9.16
C PHE A 70 -6.52 -2.49 -9.08
N ARG A 71 -7.76 -2.87 -9.45
CA ARG A 71 -8.90 -1.96 -9.36
C ARG A 71 -9.04 -1.40 -7.96
N ASN A 72 -9.06 -2.25 -6.94
CA ASN A 72 -9.28 -1.85 -5.56
C ASN A 72 -8.12 -0.99 -5.02
N ALA A 73 -6.86 -1.37 -5.32
CA ALA A 73 -5.69 -0.61 -4.90
C ALA A 73 -5.60 0.76 -5.57
N ILE A 74 -5.88 0.85 -6.88
CA ILE A 74 -5.88 2.10 -7.62
C ILE A 74 -6.99 3.02 -7.13
N LEU A 75 -8.24 2.53 -7.03
CA LEU A 75 -9.37 3.33 -6.55
C LEU A 75 -9.14 3.84 -5.14
N MET A 76 -8.72 2.96 -4.22
CA MET A 76 -8.41 3.36 -2.84
C MET A 76 -7.30 4.41 -2.81
N THR A 77 -6.23 4.23 -3.57
CA THR A 77 -5.11 5.19 -3.62
C THR A 77 -5.57 6.54 -4.12
N LEU A 78 -6.23 6.60 -5.27
CA LEU A 78 -6.66 7.88 -5.87
C LEU A 78 -7.64 8.63 -4.97
N ILE A 79 -8.65 7.94 -4.45
CA ILE A 79 -9.67 8.57 -3.59
C ILE A 79 -9.06 9.00 -2.26
N THR A 80 -8.24 8.17 -1.62
CA THR A 80 -7.57 8.52 -0.36
C THR A 80 -6.64 9.72 -0.53
N LEU A 81 -5.83 9.76 -1.58
CA LEU A 81 -4.95 10.88 -1.84
C LEU A 81 -5.74 12.18 -2.05
N LEU A 82 -6.81 12.12 -2.82
CA LEU A 82 -7.66 13.29 -3.07
C LEU A 82 -8.28 13.79 -1.77
N VAL A 83 -8.97 12.92 -1.04
CA VAL A 83 -9.68 13.30 0.20
C VAL A 83 -8.71 13.77 1.28
N CYS A 84 -7.64 13.00 1.54
CA CYS A 84 -6.70 13.32 2.61
C CYS A 84 -5.83 14.54 2.30
N SER A 85 -5.49 14.79 1.03
CA SER A 85 -4.71 15.98 0.67
C SER A 85 -5.55 17.27 0.75
N ILE A 86 -6.81 17.24 0.30
CA ILE A 86 -7.73 18.37 0.48
C ILE A 86 -7.95 18.65 1.97
N ALA A 87 -8.18 17.58 2.76
CA ALA A 87 -8.35 17.73 4.21
C ALA A 87 -7.09 18.29 4.87
N GLY A 88 -5.91 17.71 4.59
CA GLY A 88 -4.64 18.16 5.17
C GLY A 88 -4.29 19.60 4.79
N TYR A 89 -4.50 19.98 3.52
CA TYR A 89 -4.38 21.35 3.07
C TYR A 89 -5.32 22.28 3.82
N GLY A 90 -6.61 21.92 3.92
CA GLY A 90 -7.61 22.72 4.62
C GLY A 90 -7.34 22.87 6.12
N PHE A 91 -6.85 21.81 6.78
CA PHE A 91 -6.46 21.87 8.19
C PHE A 91 -5.28 22.82 8.47
N GLU A 92 -4.37 23.01 7.53
CA GLU A 92 -3.20 23.87 7.73
C GLU A 92 -3.44 25.27 7.20
N ILE A 93 -3.91 25.45 5.97
CA ILE A 93 -4.06 26.79 5.35
C ILE A 93 -5.18 27.60 6.03
N TYR A 94 -6.25 26.93 6.46
CA TYR A 94 -7.34 27.57 7.21
C TYR A 94 -7.27 27.21 8.70
N HIS A 95 -6.08 27.22 9.25
CA HIS A 95 -5.78 26.80 10.61
C HIS A 95 -6.59 27.58 11.66
N ASP A 96 -7.17 26.85 12.62
CA ASP A 96 -7.80 27.36 13.84
C ASP A 96 -7.75 26.32 14.96
N LYS A 97 -8.08 26.75 16.21
CA LYS A 97 -8.06 25.87 17.38
C LYS A 97 -9.05 24.70 17.31
N ALA A 98 -10.17 24.88 16.62
CA ALA A 98 -11.16 23.80 16.46
C ALA A 98 -10.61 22.69 15.58
N LYS A 99 -9.91 23.05 14.50
CA LYS A 99 -9.24 22.07 13.62
C LYS A 99 -8.11 21.34 14.31
N ASP A 100 -7.35 22.00 15.20
CA ASP A 100 -6.33 21.33 16.02
C ASP A 100 -6.96 20.29 16.98
N SER A 101 -8.05 20.67 17.62
CA SER A 101 -8.78 19.76 18.48
C SER A 101 -9.34 18.57 17.69
N LEU A 102 -9.94 18.82 16.52
CA LEU A 102 -10.45 17.77 15.64
C LEU A 102 -9.34 16.84 15.18
N MET A 103 -8.17 17.37 14.78
CA MET A 103 -7.00 16.56 14.41
C MET A 103 -6.54 15.68 15.58
N SER A 104 -6.53 16.23 16.79
CA SER A 104 -6.17 15.45 17.99
C SER A 104 -7.14 14.30 18.23
N VAL A 105 -8.45 14.50 18.05
CA VAL A 105 -9.45 13.43 18.13
C VAL A 105 -9.25 12.37 17.05
N LEU A 106 -8.96 12.80 15.80
CA LEU A 106 -8.67 11.86 14.71
C LEU A 106 -7.43 11.02 15.00
N LEU A 107 -6.38 11.61 15.56
CA LEU A 107 -5.17 10.89 15.94
C LEU A 107 -5.42 9.92 17.10
N LEU A 108 -6.23 10.30 18.08
CA LEU A 108 -6.67 9.39 19.15
C LEU A 108 -7.48 8.21 18.60
N ALA A 109 -8.35 8.45 17.60
CA ALA A 109 -9.10 7.38 16.95
C ALA A 109 -8.21 6.33 16.27
N MET A 110 -7.01 6.69 15.82
CA MET A 110 -6.04 5.72 15.26
C MET A 110 -5.51 4.71 16.29
N MET A 111 -5.62 5.00 17.59
CA MET A 111 -5.21 4.07 18.64
C MET A 111 -6.17 2.88 18.76
N LEU A 112 -7.36 2.98 18.18
CA LEU A 112 -8.30 1.86 18.16
C LEU A 112 -7.79 0.77 17.19
N PRO A 113 -7.57 -0.47 17.66
CA PRO A 113 -7.13 -1.55 16.78
C PRO A 113 -8.23 -1.84 15.74
N PHE A 114 -7.83 -1.95 14.47
CA PHE A 114 -8.75 -2.17 13.34
C PHE A 114 -9.65 -3.40 13.57
N VAL A 115 -9.11 -4.46 14.17
CA VAL A 115 -9.87 -5.69 14.47
C VAL A 115 -11.05 -5.43 15.38
N ALA A 116 -10.96 -4.48 16.33
CA ALA A 116 -12.04 -4.15 17.24
C ALA A 116 -13.23 -3.46 16.54
N ILE A 117 -12.96 -2.67 15.50
CA ILE A 117 -14.00 -1.96 14.75
C ILE A 117 -14.52 -2.74 13.55
N MET A 118 -13.90 -3.87 13.21
CA MET A 118 -14.16 -4.62 11.99
C MET A 118 -15.58 -5.20 11.91
N ILE A 119 -16.12 -5.71 13.03
CA ILE A 119 -17.49 -6.25 13.10
C ILE A 119 -18.54 -5.14 12.94
N PRO A 120 -18.50 -4.02 13.70
CA PRO A 120 -19.40 -2.89 13.46
C PRO A 120 -19.32 -2.36 12.03
N LEU A 121 -18.11 -2.26 11.47
CA LEU A 121 -17.88 -1.79 10.13
C LEU A 121 -18.51 -2.73 9.07
N PHE A 122 -18.36 -4.04 9.25
CA PHE A 122 -19.01 -5.03 8.38
C PHE A 122 -20.55 -4.90 8.44
N LYS A 123 -21.13 -4.77 9.64
CA LYS A 123 -22.57 -4.56 9.79
C LYS A 123 -23.05 -3.31 9.06
N MET A 124 -22.28 -2.22 9.12
CA MET A 124 -22.58 -0.98 8.41
C MET A 124 -22.56 -1.18 6.90
N MET A 125 -21.50 -1.82 6.36
CA MET A 125 -21.40 -2.13 4.92
C MET A 125 -22.52 -3.06 4.46
N SER A 126 -22.89 -4.03 5.29
CA SER A 126 -24.00 -4.95 5.02
C SER A 126 -25.35 -4.22 5.00
N HIS A 127 -25.58 -3.35 5.96
CA HIS A 127 -26.82 -2.54 6.01
C HIS A 127 -26.99 -1.62 4.80
N TRP A 128 -25.86 -1.12 4.26
CA TRP A 128 -25.87 -0.29 3.06
C TRP A 128 -25.88 -1.11 1.75
N GLY A 129 -25.94 -2.45 1.85
CA GLY A 129 -25.95 -3.33 0.64
C GLY A 129 -24.63 -3.30 -0.15
N LEU A 130 -23.51 -2.91 0.47
CA LEU A 130 -22.23 -2.75 -0.19
C LEU A 130 -21.31 -3.99 -0.16
N VAL A 131 -21.70 -5.05 0.57
CA VAL A 131 -20.93 -6.31 0.63
C VAL A 131 -20.64 -6.82 -0.77
N ASN A 132 -19.44 -7.34 -0.99
CA ASN A 132 -18.91 -7.79 -2.30
C ASN A 132 -18.66 -6.65 -3.34
N SER A 133 -18.74 -5.39 -2.94
CA SER A 133 -18.45 -4.26 -3.82
C SER A 133 -17.07 -3.64 -3.54
N TRP A 134 -16.47 -3.00 -4.55
CA TRP A 134 -15.26 -2.21 -4.38
C TRP A 134 -15.45 -1.05 -3.37
N ALA A 135 -16.67 -0.52 -3.27
CA ALA A 135 -17.00 0.55 -2.34
C ALA A 135 -16.84 0.12 -0.88
N ALA A 136 -17.27 -1.11 -0.54
CA ALA A 136 -17.07 -1.64 0.81
C ALA A 136 -15.58 -1.82 1.18
N PHE A 137 -14.72 -2.03 0.19
CA PHE A 137 -13.27 -2.07 0.42
C PHE A 137 -12.68 -0.68 0.61
N VAL A 138 -13.08 0.29 -0.21
CA VAL A 138 -12.47 1.63 -0.30
C VAL A 138 -12.98 2.57 0.80
N LEU A 139 -14.31 2.64 1.03
CA LEU A 139 -14.92 3.64 1.91
C LEU A 139 -14.33 3.70 3.32
N PRO A 140 -14.02 2.59 4.01
CA PRO A 140 -13.46 2.65 5.35
C PRO A 140 -12.07 3.29 5.43
N SER A 141 -11.38 3.39 4.31
CA SER A 141 -9.97 3.80 4.22
C SER A 141 -9.73 5.10 3.46
N ILE A 142 -10.79 5.76 2.95
CA ILE A 142 -10.63 6.99 2.15
C ILE A 142 -10.16 8.20 2.96
N SER A 143 -10.37 8.18 4.29
CA SER A 143 -10.06 9.29 5.18
C SER A 143 -9.24 8.81 6.36
N THR A 144 -7.99 8.39 6.11
CA THR A 144 -7.12 7.92 7.18
C THR A 144 -6.45 9.11 7.88
N PRO A 145 -6.55 9.22 9.22
CA PRO A 145 -5.96 10.33 9.96
C PRO A 145 -4.45 10.47 9.73
N PHE A 146 -3.73 9.35 9.56
CA PHE A 146 -2.31 9.37 9.20
C PHE A 146 -2.03 10.10 7.88
N MET A 147 -2.82 9.85 6.83
CA MET A 147 -2.63 10.53 5.53
C MET A 147 -3.03 11.99 5.61
N ILE A 148 -4.09 12.34 6.34
CA ILE A 148 -4.47 13.74 6.59
C ILE A 148 -3.33 14.46 7.31
N MET A 149 -2.75 13.85 8.36
CA MET A 149 -1.62 14.42 9.09
C MET A 149 -0.37 14.56 8.22
N LEU A 150 -0.08 13.59 7.35
CA LEU A 150 1.03 13.65 6.40
C LEU A 150 0.89 14.87 5.48
N PHE A 151 -0.30 15.07 4.87
CA PHE A 151 -0.54 16.21 4.00
C PHE A 151 -0.60 17.53 4.78
N ARG A 152 -1.16 17.54 5.98
CA ARG A 152 -1.12 18.71 6.86
C ARG A 152 0.31 19.13 7.17
N GLN A 153 1.16 18.16 7.55
CA GLN A 153 2.57 18.45 7.84
C GLN A 153 3.33 18.95 6.60
N ALA A 154 3.05 18.39 5.42
CA ALA A 154 3.61 18.86 4.17
C ALA A 154 3.13 20.30 3.83
N SER A 155 1.87 20.61 4.09
CA SER A 155 1.29 21.93 3.85
C SER A 155 1.97 23.04 4.66
N ARG A 156 2.55 22.74 5.82
CA ARG A 156 3.35 23.70 6.60
C ARG A 156 4.57 24.24 5.85
N SER A 157 5.12 23.45 4.94
CA SER A 157 6.25 23.87 4.12
C SER A 157 5.83 24.60 2.83
N PHE A 158 4.53 24.73 2.58
CA PHE A 158 4.01 25.41 1.41
C PHE A 158 4.03 26.94 1.64
N PRO A 159 4.70 27.73 0.74
CA PRO A 159 4.85 29.16 0.95
C PRO A 159 3.50 29.90 0.87
N ASN A 160 3.17 30.67 1.89
CA ASN A 160 1.95 31.51 1.91
C ASN A 160 1.94 32.56 0.80
N ASP A 161 3.11 33.10 0.44
CA ASP A 161 3.26 34.08 -0.63
C ASP A 161 2.68 33.61 -1.96
N ILE A 162 2.78 32.28 -2.25
CA ILE A 162 2.20 31.67 -3.46
C ILE A 162 0.67 31.71 -3.39
N ILE A 163 0.09 31.48 -2.21
CA ILE A 163 -1.36 31.52 -2.02
C ILE A 163 -1.87 32.96 -2.19
N GLU A 164 -1.19 33.95 -1.58
CA GLU A 164 -1.57 35.36 -1.66
C GLU A 164 -1.45 35.87 -3.09
N ALA A 165 -0.35 35.59 -3.79
CA ALA A 165 -0.17 35.98 -5.18
C ALA A 165 -1.25 35.33 -6.09
N ALA A 166 -1.53 34.06 -5.91
CA ALA A 166 -2.56 33.35 -6.68
C ALA A 166 -3.98 33.89 -6.43
N ARG A 167 -4.28 34.35 -5.20
CA ARG A 167 -5.54 35.04 -4.88
C ARG A 167 -5.63 36.41 -5.56
N LEU A 168 -4.53 37.16 -5.60
CA LEU A 168 -4.47 38.43 -6.31
C LEU A 168 -4.67 38.27 -7.83
N ASP A 169 -4.16 37.16 -8.38
CA ASP A 169 -4.37 36.74 -9.78
C ASP A 169 -5.80 36.24 -10.06
N GLY A 170 -6.67 36.21 -9.06
CA GLY A 170 -8.08 35.80 -9.20
C GLY A 170 -8.30 34.27 -9.23
N LEU A 171 -7.34 33.44 -8.80
CA LEU A 171 -7.57 32.01 -8.69
C LEU A 171 -8.52 31.70 -7.53
N SER A 172 -9.45 30.79 -7.79
CA SER A 172 -10.26 30.20 -6.71
C SER A 172 -9.42 29.29 -5.80
N GLU A 173 -9.87 29.03 -4.57
CA GLU A 173 -9.17 28.17 -3.61
C GLU A 173 -8.92 26.76 -4.15
N LEU A 174 -9.90 26.18 -4.87
CA LEU A 174 -9.69 24.90 -5.59
C LEU A 174 -8.67 25.04 -6.72
N GLY A 175 -8.65 26.19 -7.40
CA GLY A 175 -7.64 26.50 -8.42
C GLY A 175 -6.23 26.53 -7.83
N ILE A 176 -6.05 27.17 -6.67
CA ILE A 176 -4.78 27.21 -5.93
C ILE A 176 -4.37 25.80 -5.51
N PHE A 177 -5.30 25.01 -4.96
CA PHE A 177 -5.01 23.64 -4.57
C PHE A 177 -4.52 22.79 -5.76
N PHE A 178 -5.27 22.73 -6.86
CA PHE A 178 -4.92 21.83 -7.97
C PHE A 178 -3.76 22.34 -8.83
N ARG A 179 -3.65 23.67 -9.05
CA ARG A 179 -2.64 24.25 -9.96
C ARG A 179 -1.33 24.60 -9.27
N MET A 180 -1.33 24.88 -7.96
CA MET A 180 -0.14 25.29 -7.21
C MET A 180 0.28 24.23 -6.20
N PHE A 181 -0.60 23.85 -5.26
CA PHE A 181 -0.26 22.94 -4.17
C PHE A 181 0.08 21.53 -4.67
N VAL A 182 -0.78 20.90 -5.46
CA VAL A 182 -0.57 19.52 -5.94
C VAL A 182 0.75 19.38 -6.71
N PRO A 183 1.10 20.22 -7.69
CA PRO A 183 2.36 20.08 -8.41
C PRO A 183 3.59 20.34 -7.55
N ILE A 184 3.54 21.30 -6.61
CA ILE A 184 4.66 21.63 -5.73
C ILE A 184 4.91 20.48 -4.74
N MET A 185 3.84 19.87 -4.21
CA MET A 185 3.90 18.76 -3.25
C MET A 185 4.04 17.37 -3.88
N ARG A 186 4.48 17.29 -5.14
CA ARG A 186 4.59 16.02 -5.90
C ARG A 186 5.37 14.91 -5.18
N SER A 187 6.41 15.24 -4.40
CA SER A 187 7.16 14.25 -3.63
C SER A 187 6.35 13.67 -2.47
N THR A 188 5.56 14.50 -1.78
CA THR A 188 4.62 14.04 -0.74
C THR A 188 3.53 13.15 -1.34
N TYR A 189 2.98 13.52 -2.51
CA TYR A 189 2.03 12.67 -3.22
C TYR A 189 2.66 11.34 -3.63
N GLY A 190 3.91 11.32 -4.10
CA GLY A 190 4.62 10.08 -4.41
C GLY A 190 4.82 9.18 -3.20
N ALA A 191 5.15 9.76 -2.04
CA ALA A 191 5.26 9.03 -0.79
C ALA A 191 3.90 8.46 -0.33
N ALA A 192 2.86 9.31 -0.31
CA ALA A 192 1.51 8.92 0.06
C ALA A 192 0.93 7.85 -0.88
N MET A 193 1.17 7.97 -2.20
CA MET A 193 0.77 6.98 -3.21
C MET A 193 1.43 5.63 -2.93
N THR A 194 2.73 5.61 -2.67
CA THR A 194 3.46 4.38 -2.36
C THR A 194 2.85 3.67 -1.15
N VAL A 195 2.69 4.39 -0.04
CA VAL A 195 2.15 3.81 1.21
C VAL A 195 0.71 3.33 1.00
N THR A 196 -0.14 4.15 0.40
CA THR A 196 -1.57 3.81 0.25
C THR A 196 -1.77 2.63 -0.70
N PHE A 197 -1.06 2.63 -1.85
CA PHE A 197 -1.14 1.51 -2.79
C PHE A 197 -0.65 0.20 -2.16
N MET A 198 0.50 0.21 -1.47
CA MET A 198 1.04 -0.98 -0.82
C MET A 198 0.09 -1.50 0.27
N ASN A 199 -0.50 -0.63 1.07
CA ASN A 199 -1.47 -1.00 2.09
C ASN A 199 -2.74 -1.61 1.47
N ALA A 200 -3.26 -1.01 0.41
CA ALA A 200 -4.44 -1.50 -0.31
C ALA A 200 -4.17 -2.85 -0.99
N TRP A 201 -3.04 -2.96 -1.69
CA TRP A 201 -2.64 -4.18 -2.40
C TRP A 201 -2.44 -5.35 -1.45
N ASN A 202 -1.73 -5.15 -0.34
CA ASN A 202 -1.41 -6.19 0.65
C ASN A 202 -2.56 -6.46 1.64
N SER A 203 -3.67 -5.73 1.53
CA SER A 203 -4.81 -5.91 2.43
C SER A 203 -5.42 -7.30 2.27
N TYR A 204 -5.52 -8.04 3.37
CA TYR A 204 -6.08 -9.39 3.40
C TYR A 204 -7.29 -9.50 4.33
N LEU A 205 -7.16 -9.00 5.55
CA LEU A 205 -8.13 -9.27 6.60
C LEU A 205 -9.50 -8.64 6.29
N TRP A 206 -9.53 -7.37 5.89
CA TRP A 206 -10.77 -6.69 5.55
C TRP A 206 -11.44 -7.25 4.28
N PRO A 207 -10.71 -7.44 3.15
CA PRO A 207 -11.27 -8.13 1.99
C PRO A 207 -11.83 -9.50 2.30
N LYS A 208 -11.17 -10.29 3.16
CA LYS A 208 -11.63 -11.63 3.53
C LYS A 208 -13.00 -11.63 4.21
N ILE A 209 -13.36 -10.54 4.88
CA ILE A 209 -14.64 -10.38 5.57
C ILE A 209 -15.71 -9.80 4.64
N VAL A 210 -15.35 -8.77 3.87
CA VAL A 210 -16.33 -8.02 3.07
C VAL A 210 -16.55 -8.61 1.70
N PHE A 211 -15.60 -9.40 1.16
CA PHE A 211 -15.71 -10.11 -0.11
C PHE A 211 -16.02 -11.59 0.14
N GLN A 212 -17.28 -11.94 0.12
CA GLN A 212 -17.79 -13.28 0.36
C GLN A 212 -17.99 -14.08 -0.94
N SER A 213 -17.93 -13.41 -2.10
CA SER A 213 -18.06 -14.02 -3.41
C SER A 213 -16.70 -14.29 -4.05
N ASN A 214 -16.56 -15.44 -4.72
CA ASN A 214 -15.39 -15.75 -5.52
C ASN A 214 -15.12 -14.74 -6.64
N ALA A 215 -16.15 -14.01 -7.12
CA ALA A 215 -16.00 -12.94 -8.09
C ALA A 215 -15.23 -11.72 -7.55
N SER A 216 -15.15 -11.55 -6.21
CA SER A 216 -14.48 -10.42 -5.57
C SER A 216 -13.10 -10.80 -4.99
N ILE A 217 -12.59 -11.99 -5.30
CA ILE A 217 -11.29 -12.48 -4.80
C ILE A 217 -10.16 -11.51 -5.17
N THR A 218 -9.24 -11.27 -4.22
CA THR A 218 -8.02 -10.47 -4.41
C THR A 218 -6.78 -11.35 -4.37
N MET A 219 -5.62 -10.83 -4.81
CA MET A 219 -4.37 -11.60 -4.83
C MET A 219 -3.95 -12.11 -3.45
N PRO A 220 -3.96 -11.33 -2.34
CA PRO A 220 -3.68 -11.87 -1.02
C PRO A 220 -4.67 -12.97 -0.57
N MET A 221 -5.95 -12.85 -0.93
CA MET A 221 -6.94 -13.90 -0.65
C MET A 221 -6.67 -15.17 -1.46
N LEU A 222 -6.33 -15.03 -2.75
CA LEU A 222 -5.94 -16.16 -3.60
C LEU A 222 -4.75 -16.89 -3.02
N VAL A 223 -3.67 -16.18 -2.68
CA VAL A 223 -2.46 -16.78 -2.08
C VAL A 223 -2.79 -17.49 -0.76
N ALA A 224 -3.64 -16.90 0.08
CA ALA A 224 -4.08 -17.55 1.31
C ALA A 224 -4.88 -18.84 1.04
N ASN A 225 -5.70 -18.88 0.01
CA ASN A 225 -6.47 -20.07 -0.38
C ASN A 225 -5.57 -21.21 -0.87
N LEU A 226 -4.40 -20.92 -1.48
CA LEU A 226 -3.44 -21.95 -1.88
C LEU A 226 -2.88 -22.77 -0.70
N LYS A 227 -2.96 -22.22 0.52
CA LYS A 227 -2.52 -22.93 1.75
C LYS A 227 -3.62 -23.77 2.39
N SER A 228 -4.87 -23.64 1.98
CA SER A 228 -6.02 -24.24 2.67
C SER A 228 -6.41 -25.62 2.14
N GLY A 229 -5.67 -26.19 1.19
CA GLY A 229 -5.90 -27.55 0.68
C GLY A 229 -5.38 -28.65 1.62
N TYR A 230 -5.88 -29.87 1.43
CA TYR A 230 -5.43 -31.06 2.18
C TYR A 230 -3.95 -31.40 1.91
N SER A 231 -3.46 -31.12 0.71
CA SER A 231 -2.03 -31.13 0.35
C SER A 231 -1.66 -29.78 -0.28
N VAL A 232 -0.66 -29.13 0.29
CA VAL A 232 -0.18 -27.83 -0.24
C VAL A 232 0.80 -28.08 -1.38
N ASP A 233 0.51 -27.55 -2.56
CA ASP A 233 1.49 -27.45 -3.64
C ASP A 233 2.38 -26.22 -3.40
N TYR A 234 3.57 -26.46 -2.86
CA TYR A 234 4.52 -25.39 -2.53
C TYR A 234 5.08 -24.69 -3.77
N GLY A 235 5.23 -25.38 -4.91
CA GLY A 235 5.68 -24.76 -6.17
C GLY A 235 4.67 -23.74 -6.68
N MET A 236 3.40 -24.12 -6.75
CA MET A 236 2.28 -23.24 -7.09
C MET A 236 2.13 -22.10 -6.07
N LEU A 237 2.26 -22.39 -4.77
CA LEU A 237 2.20 -21.38 -3.72
C LEU A 237 3.31 -20.32 -3.86
N MET A 238 4.58 -20.76 -4.02
CA MET A 238 5.72 -19.83 -4.17
C MET A 238 5.57 -18.95 -5.42
N LEU A 239 5.07 -19.51 -6.52
CA LEU A 239 4.77 -18.76 -7.71
C LEU A 239 3.64 -17.74 -7.48
N GLY A 240 2.55 -18.14 -6.81
CA GLY A 240 1.45 -17.23 -6.45
C GLY A 240 1.91 -16.07 -5.57
N VAL A 241 2.76 -16.33 -4.56
CA VAL A 241 3.36 -15.31 -3.71
C VAL A 241 4.28 -14.40 -4.52
N LEU A 242 5.11 -14.95 -5.40
CA LEU A 242 5.99 -14.17 -6.28
C LEU A 242 5.18 -13.20 -7.15
N ILE A 243 4.16 -13.68 -7.85
CA ILE A 243 3.27 -12.85 -8.67
C ILE A 243 2.56 -11.79 -7.82
N CYS A 244 2.11 -12.13 -6.62
CA CYS A 244 1.48 -11.19 -5.70
C CYS A 244 2.46 -10.08 -5.23
N THR A 245 3.75 -10.38 -5.12
CA THR A 245 4.77 -9.43 -4.66
C THR A 245 5.21 -8.44 -5.75
N LEU A 246 5.17 -8.83 -7.03
CA LEU A 246 5.69 -8.04 -8.14
C LEU A 246 5.11 -6.62 -8.23
N PRO A 247 3.78 -6.37 -8.14
CA PRO A 247 3.24 -5.02 -8.27
C PRO A 247 3.72 -4.07 -7.16
N THR A 248 3.81 -4.55 -5.92
CA THR A 248 4.33 -3.73 -4.81
C THR A 248 5.81 -3.41 -4.97
N ALA A 249 6.60 -4.38 -5.43
CA ALA A 249 8.02 -4.17 -5.72
C ALA A 249 8.21 -3.15 -6.85
N ILE A 250 7.44 -3.26 -7.94
CA ILE A 250 7.51 -2.33 -9.08
C ILE A 250 7.12 -0.90 -8.64
N ILE A 251 6.00 -0.74 -7.94
CA ILE A 251 5.55 0.58 -7.45
C ILE A 251 6.59 1.18 -6.52
N PHE A 252 7.15 0.40 -5.59
CA PHE A 252 8.19 0.88 -4.69
C PHE A 252 9.43 1.33 -5.46
N LEU A 253 9.95 0.52 -6.39
CA LEU A 253 11.13 0.86 -7.19
C LEU A 253 10.90 2.11 -8.06
N CYS A 254 9.71 2.29 -8.62
CA CYS A 254 9.37 3.48 -9.41
C CYS A 254 9.28 4.74 -8.55
N LEU A 255 8.75 4.64 -7.33
CA LEU A 255 8.45 5.79 -6.48
C LEU A 255 9.43 5.99 -5.32
N GLN A 256 10.46 5.14 -5.14
CA GLN A 256 11.39 5.19 -4.01
C GLN A 256 12.06 6.55 -3.79
N LYS A 257 12.40 7.26 -4.87
CA LYS A 257 12.99 8.62 -4.76
C LYS A 257 12.00 9.63 -4.19
N SER A 258 10.75 9.59 -4.68
CA SER A 258 9.68 10.46 -4.17
C SER A 258 9.32 10.10 -2.73
N PHE A 259 9.32 8.81 -2.40
CA PHE A 259 9.10 8.30 -1.05
C PHE A 259 10.16 8.83 -0.07
N ALA A 260 11.45 8.69 -0.41
CA ALA A 260 12.54 9.20 0.42
C ALA A 260 12.47 10.72 0.63
N ASN A 261 12.24 11.48 -0.45
CA ASN A 261 12.16 12.94 -0.40
C ASN A 261 10.88 13.44 0.31
N GLY A 262 9.76 12.73 0.15
CA GLY A 262 8.49 13.11 0.76
C GLY A 262 8.48 12.94 2.28
N ILE A 263 9.10 11.88 2.79
CA ILE A 263 9.21 11.67 4.24
C ILE A 263 10.24 12.62 4.85
N THR A 264 11.42 12.77 4.24
CA THR A 264 12.46 13.67 4.78
C THR A 264 12.09 15.15 4.64
N GLY A 265 11.34 15.54 3.62
CA GLY A 265 10.84 16.90 3.44
C GLY A 265 9.74 17.30 4.44
N ALA A 266 8.95 16.32 4.90
CA ALA A 266 7.93 16.55 5.94
C ALA A 266 8.52 16.67 7.36
N VAL A 267 9.81 16.36 7.55
CA VAL A 267 10.51 16.39 8.85
C VAL A 267 11.39 17.65 9.01
N LYS A 268 11.61 18.44 7.95
CA LYS A 268 12.30 19.71 8.01
C LYS A 268 11.30 20.85 8.15
#